data_2d74b2c30a3b7fc9d6d3821d58cc8695
#
_entry.id   2d74b2c30a3b7fc9d6d3821d58cc8695
#
_cell.length_a   1.000
_cell.length_b   1.000
_cell.length_c   1.000
_cell.angle_alpha   90.00
_cell.angle_beta   90.00
_cell.angle_gamma   90.00
#
_symmetry.space_group_name_H-M   'P 1'
#
loop_
_entity.id
_entity.type
_entity.pdbx_description
1 polymer ?
#
loop_
_entity_poly.entity_id
_entity_poly.type
_entity_poly.pdbx_seq_one_letter_code
_entity_poly.pdbx_strand_id
1 'polypeptide(L)'
;MANESVNRTIQRESKMNFRIKYDILNGLTYEGYVNMNIRNTKGRMFLPQVATGLAWTDKMSNRSTDTSSDLLTINTENKLMYRKNWNDKHAIIATAVFRTTETNKSSYGSETSGNVSSGLADPTIGSAVRKISSGDSKTRNINGVALMNYTLLNRYIINASLGMESNSTMGKSERFGMFPTVGLAWHLADEKFMDFSNDWMDEFKLRFSSVSYTHLTLPTNS
;
A
#
# COMPACT_ATOMS: atom_id res chain seq x y z
N MET A 1 37.55 -24.91 -3.42
CA MET A 1 37.55 -23.47 -3.65
C MET A 1 36.14 -22.82 -3.46
N ALA A 2 35.05 -23.48 -3.74
CA ALA A 2 33.70 -22.89 -3.52
C ALA A 2 33.23 -22.83 -2.03
N ASN A 3 33.92 -23.52 -1.14
CA ASN A 3 33.52 -23.63 0.27
C ASN A 3 34.00 -22.47 1.18
N GLU A 4 34.80 -21.55 0.66
CA GLU A 4 35.39 -20.47 1.47
C GLU A 4 34.66 -19.13 1.28
N SER A 5 33.86 -18.99 0.20
CA SER A 5 33.05 -17.81 0.01
C SER A 5 31.77 -17.88 0.86
N VAL A 6 31.44 -16.78 1.52
CA VAL A 6 30.23 -16.65 2.31
C VAL A 6 29.28 -15.74 1.56
N ASN A 7 28.05 -16.21 1.35
CA ASN A 7 26.94 -15.36 0.90
C ASN A 7 25.72 -15.73 1.73
N ARG A 8 25.39 -14.92 2.70
CA ARG A 8 24.31 -15.17 3.64
C ARG A 8 23.41 -13.96 3.76
N THR A 9 22.12 -14.18 3.55
CA THR A 9 21.07 -13.18 3.81
C THR A 9 20.13 -13.72 4.86
N ILE A 10 19.88 -12.93 5.89
CA ILE A 10 18.91 -13.23 6.95
C ILE A 10 17.83 -12.15 6.89
N GLN A 11 16.60 -12.58 6.72
CA GLN A 11 15.43 -11.71 6.81
C GLN A 11 14.57 -12.13 8.00
N ARG A 12 14.20 -11.15 8.81
CA ARG A 12 13.26 -11.33 9.92
C ARG A 12 12.08 -10.41 9.67
N GLU A 13 10.88 -10.95 9.76
CA GLU A 13 9.64 -10.19 9.54
C GLU A 13 8.68 -10.43 10.70
N SER A 14 8.12 -9.35 11.22
CA SER A 14 7.08 -9.37 12.25
C SER A 14 5.88 -8.61 11.74
N LYS A 15 4.71 -9.24 11.79
CA LYS A 15 3.42 -8.64 11.37
C LYS A 15 2.47 -8.62 12.56
N MET A 16 2.00 -7.44 12.89
CA MET A 16 1.03 -7.24 13.96
C MET A 16 -0.24 -6.64 13.37
N ASN A 17 -1.39 -7.18 13.75
CA ASN A 17 -2.70 -6.74 13.27
C ASN A 17 -3.61 -6.49 14.47
N PHE A 18 -4.20 -5.31 14.50
CA PHE A 18 -5.18 -4.91 15.49
C PHE A 18 -6.46 -4.51 14.78
N ARG A 19 -7.58 -5.03 15.24
CA ARG A 19 -8.89 -4.68 14.73
C ARG A 19 -9.83 -4.36 15.89
N ILE A 20 -10.58 -3.29 15.73
CA ILE A 20 -11.68 -2.92 16.61
C ILE A 20 -12.93 -2.76 15.77
N LYS A 21 -14.05 -3.25 16.28
CA LYS A 21 -15.38 -3.00 15.73
C LYS A 21 -16.27 -2.49 16.84
N TYR A 22 -16.98 -1.41 16.59
CA TYR A 22 -17.85 -0.78 17.57
C TYR A 22 -19.14 -0.30 16.89
N ASP A 23 -20.26 -0.78 17.38
CA ASP A 23 -21.59 -0.33 16.97
C ASP A 23 -21.97 0.91 17.81
N ILE A 24 -21.84 2.10 17.19
CA ILE A 24 -22.00 3.39 17.87
C ILE A 24 -23.49 3.60 18.22
N LEU A 25 -24.36 3.25 17.27
CA LEU A 25 -25.80 3.28 17.43
C LEU A 25 -26.45 2.34 16.40
N ASN A 26 -27.76 2.13 16.49
CA ASN A 26 -28.46 1.25 15.56
C ASN A 26 -28.27 1.71 14.10
N GLY A 27 -27.62 0.86 13.32
CA GLY A 27 -27.30 1.12 11.91
C GLY A 27 -25.96 1.84 11.67
N LEU A 28 -25.26 2.33 12.71
CA LEU A 28 -23.96 2.99 12.57
C LEU A 28 -22.86 2.19 13.22
N THR A 29 -21.97 1.64 12.41
CA THR A 29 -20.82 0.81 12.84
C THR A 29 -19.52 1.48 12.45
N TYR A 30 -18.58 1.51 13.38
CA TYR A 30 -17.18 1.86 13.15
C TYR A 30 -16.30 0.61 13.16
N GLU A 31 -15.39 0.52 12.20
CA GLU A 31 -14.33 -0.50 12.16
C GLU A 31 -12.98 0.20 12.02
N GLY A 32 -12.08 -0.05 12.98
CA GLY A 32 -10.70 0.42 12.94
C GLY A 32 -9.76 -0.77 12.73
N TYR A 33 -8.78 -0.60 11.88
CA TYR A 33 -7.74 -1.60 11.60
C TYR A 33 -6.38 -0.95 11.56
N VAL A 34 -5.41 -1.57 12.25
CA VAL A 34 -4.00 -1.18 12.22
C VAL A 34 -3.17 -2.41 11.93
N ASN A 35 -2.37 -2.35 10.89
CA ASN A 35 -1.36 -3.34 10.55
C ASN A 35 0.02 -2.70 10.64
N MET A 36 0.91 -3.34 11.37
CA MET A 36 2.32 -2.96 11.47
C MET A 36 3.18 -4.12 10.96
N ASN A 37 4.00 -3.85 9.96
CA ASN A 37 4.96 -4.79 9.39
C ASN A 37 6.38 -4.25 9.60
N ILE A 38 7.17 -4.99 10.36
CA ILE A 38 8.58 -4.72 10.62
C ILE A 38 9.41 -5.79 9.91
N ARG A 39 10.29 -5.36 9.01
CA ARG A 39 11.20 -6.26 8.30
C ARG A 39 12.63 -5.78 8.47
N ASN A 40 13.48 -6.68 8.97
CA ASN A 40 14.92 -6.46 9.09
C ASN A 40 15.62 -7.45 8.17
N THR A 41 16.46 -6.96 7.29
CA THR A 41 17.25 -7.76 6.36
C THR A 41 18.72 -7.49 6.60
N LYS A 42 19.51 -8.52 6.83
CA LYS A 42 20.97 -8.44 6.96
C LYS A 42 21.60 -9.36 5.93
N GLY A 43 22.47 -8.80 5.09
CA GLY A 43 23.24 -9.53 4.10
C GLY A 43 24.73 -9.45 4.45
N ARG A 44 25.43 -10.58 4.36
CA ARG A 44 26.88 -10.67 4.46
C ARG A 44 27.42 -11.46 3.28
N MET A 45 28.37 -10.88 2.59
CA MET A 45 29.12 -11.55 1.54
C MET A 45 30.61 -11.41 1.80
N PHE A 46 31.31 -12.52 1.70
CA PHE A 46 32.77 -12.56 1.75
C PHE A 46 33.31 -13.27 0.52
N LEU A 47 34.25 -12.62 -0.14
CA LEU A 47 34.91 -13.15 -1.30
C LEU A 47 36.42 -13.26 -0.99
N PRO A 48 36.90 -14.46 -0.64
CA PRO A 48 38.31 -14.69 -0.29
C PRO A 48 39.21 -14.54 -1.50
N GLN A 49 40.49 -14.26 -1.26
CA GLN A 49 41.53 -14.08 -2.28
C GLN A 49 41.59 -15.28 -3.23
N VAL A 50 41.52 -16.49 -2.70
CA VAL A 50 41.57 -17.74 -3.48
C VAL A 50 40.48 -17.90 -4.51
N ALA A 51 39.32 -17.22 -4.31
CA ALA A 51 38.22 -17.23 -5.23
C ALA A 51 38.33 -16.16 -6.32
N THR A 52 39.17 -15.16 -6.16
CA THR A 52 39.33 -14.04 -7.09
C THR A 52 40.48 -14.18 -8.05
N GLY A 53 41.46 -15.06 -7.76
CA GLY A 53 42.71 -15.18 -8.52
C GLY A 53 43.65 -13.98 -8.37
N LEU A 54 43.35 -13.03 -7.48
CA LEU A 54 44.17 -11.86 -7.19
C LEU A 54 45.40 -12.28 -6.40
N ALA A 55 46.50 -11.51 -6.51
CA ALA A 55 47.67 -11.70 -5.66
C ALA A 55 47.29 -11.44 -4.19
N TRP A 56 47.95 -12.14 -3.26
CA TRP A 56 47.72 -11.93 -1.82
C TRP A 56 47.99 -10.49 -1.36
N THR A 57 48.92 -9.84 -2.01
CA THR A 57 49.30 -8.44 -1.75
C THR A 57 48.37 -7.42 -2.37
N ASP A 58 47.41 -7.88 -3.17
CA ASP A 58 46.47 -6.99 -3.80
C ASP A 58 45.45 -6.45 -2.75
N LYS A 59 45.35 -5.11 -2.69
CA LYS A 59 44.44 -4.44 -1.77
C LYS A 59 42.96 -4.76 -2.03
N MET A 60 42.63 -5.38 -3.16
CA MET A 60 41.30 -5.85 -3.52
C MET A 60 40.99 -7.27 -3.06
N SER A 61 42.00 -7.97 -2.51
CA SER A 61 41.82 -9.32 -2.00
C SER A 61 40.95 -9.34 -0.74
N ASN A 62 40.37 -10.50 -0.42
CA ASN A 62 39.61 -10.75 0.79
C ASN A 62 38.54 -9.67 1.04
N ARG A 63 37.60 -9.56 0.11
CA ARG A 63 36.55 -8.53 0.13
C ARG A 63 35.35 -8.97 0.99
N SER A 64 34.99 -8.12 1.94
CA SER A 64 33.78 -8.26 2.78
C SER A 64 32.76 -7.20 2.42
N THR A 65 31.49 -7.61 2.32
CA THR A 65 30.36 -6.72 2.12
C THR A 65 29.30 -7.04 3.17
N ASP A 66 28.92 -6.05 3.97
CA ASP A 66 27.80 -6.13 4.90
C ASP A 66 26.73 -5.13 4.49
N THR A 67 25.47 -5.58 4.49
CA THR A 67 24.30 -4.76 4.22
C THR A 67 23.27 -4.95 5.30
N SER A 68 22.60 -3.88 5.68
CA SER A 68 21.43 -3.89 6.58
C SER A 68 20.32 -3.05 5.97
N SER A 69 19.09 -3.52 6.05
CA SER A 69 17.94 -2.77 5.65
C SER A 69 16.79 -3.02 6.63
N ASP A 70 16.28 -1.95 7.17
CA ASP A 70 15.12 -1.94 8.08
C ASP A 70 13.94 -1.29 7.38
N LEU A 71 12.81 -1.96 7.38
CA LEU A 71 11.57 -1.50 6.79
C LEU A 71 10.46 -1.57 7.85
N LEU A 72 9.84 -0.44 8.11
CA LEU A 72 8.63 -0.32 8.92
C LEU A 72 7.50 0.16 8.02
N THR A 73 6.46 -0.63 7.89
CA THR A 73 5.23 -0.22 7.21
C THR A 73 4.07 -0.24 8.20
N ILE A 74 3.38 0.88 8.32
CA ILE A 74 2.18 1.02 9.15
C ILE A 74 1.01 1.34 8.22
N ASN A 75 0.02 0.46 8.22
CA ASN A 75 -1.25 0.67 7.52
C ASN A 75 -2.35 0.88 8.55
N THR A 76 -3.13 1.94 8.38
CA THR A 76 -4.35 2.16 9.15
C THR A 76 -5.55 2.21 8.22
N GLU A 77 -6.66 1.67 8.67
CA GLU A 77 -7.96 1.82 8.01
C GLU A 77 -9.01 2.15 9.06
N ASN A 78 -9.75 3.21 8.81
CA ASN A 78 -10.90 3.62 9.57
C ASN A 78 -12.11 3.58 8.65
N LYS A 79 -13.10 2.79 9.01
CA LYS A 79 -14.32 2.61 8.24
C LYS A 79 -15.53 2.95 9.10
N LEU A 80 -16.36 3.82 8.60
CA LEU A 80 -17.65 4.15 9.18
C LEU A 80 -18.73 3.69 8.20
N MET A 81 -19.66 2.91 8.69
CA MET A 81 -20.75 2.36 7.89
C MET A 81 -22.09 2.70 8.55
N TYR A 82 -22.95 3.35 7.78
CA TYR A 82 -24.30 3.65 8.19
C TYR A 82 -25.29 2.91 7.30
N ARG A 83 -26.22 2.19 7.90
CA ARG A 83 -27.33 1.50 7.21
C ARG A 83 -28.62 1.77 7.93
N LYS A 84 -29.61 2.21 7.19
CA LYS A 84 -30.95 2.43 7.73
C LYS A 84 -32.02 2.19 6.68
N ASN A 85 -33.07 1.51 7.08
CA ASN A 85 -34.32 1.37 6.33
C ASN A 85 -35.43 1.98 7.16
N TRP A 86 -36.34 2.71 6.51
CA TRP A 86 -37.53 3.24 7.16
C TRP A 86 -38.73 3.22 6.21
N ASN A 87 -39.85 2.85 6.78
CA ASN A 87 -41.17 2.76 6.10
C ASN A 87 -41.16 1.84 4.86
N ASP A 88 -40.26 0.85 4.78
CA ASP A 88 -40.08 -0.06 3.64
C ASP A 88 -40.00 0.63 2.26
N LYS A 89 -39.85 1.94 2.27
CA LYS A 89 -39.77 2.78 1.07
C LYS A 89 -38.41 3.41 0.87
N HIS A 90 -37.68 3.56 1.94
CA HIS A 90 -36.38 4.23 1.94
C HIS A 90 -35.32 3.32 2.51
N ALA A 91 -34.26 3.11 1.77
CA ALA A 91 -33.06 2.43 2.25
C ALA A 91 -31.85 3.29 1.96
N ILE A 92 -30.98 3.46 2.95
CA ILE A 92 -29.70 4.13 2.79
C ILE A 92 -28.57 3.24 3.28
N ILE A 93 -27.52 3.17 2.51
CA ILE A 93 -26.24 2.60 2.90
C ILE A 93 -25.17 3.65 2.58
N ALA A 94 -24.50 4.14 3.61
CA ALA A 94 -23.39 5.06 3.45
C ALA A 94 -22.14 4.44 4.08
N THR A 95 -21.01 4.53 3.40
CA THR A 95 -19.74 4.01 3.88
C THR A 95 -18.66 5.06 3.64
N ALA A 96 -17.92 5.41 4.66
CA ALA A 96 -16.71 6.20 4.56
C ALA A 96 -15.51 5.37 5.01
N VAL A 97 -14.46 5.35 4.20
CA VAL A 97 -13.22 4.64 4.50
C VAL A 97 -12.08 5.62 4.36
N PHE A 98 -11.23 5.66 5.37
CA PHE A 98 -10.00 6.44 5.38
C PHE A 98 -8.83 5.52 5.68
N ARG A 99 -7.86 5.48 4.77
CA ARG A 99 -6.66 4.65 4.86
C ARG A 99 -5.41 5.50 4.86
N THR A 100 -4.45 5.12 5.69
CA THR A 100 -3.10 5.65 5.60
C THR A 100 -2.09 4.52 5.50
N THR A 101 -1.07 4.72 4.69
CA THR A 101 0.09 3.83 4.63
C THR A 101 1.33 4.69 4.84
N GLU A 102 2.08 4.41 5.88
CA GLU A 102 3.37 5.02 6.13
C GLU A 102 4.45 3.95 6.01
N THR A 103 5.46 4.22 5.19
CA THR A 103 6.62 3.34 5.00
C THR A 103 7.89 4.10 5.31
N ASN A 104 8.64 3.61 6.30
CA ASN A 104 9.95 4.09 6.68
C ASN A 104 10.97 3.00 6.33
N LYS A 105 11.95 3.37 5.53
CA LYS A 105 13.04 2.46 5.12
C LYS A 105 14.36 3.11 5.44
N SER A 106 15.22 2.39 6.19
CA SER A 106 16.62 2.71 6.41
C SER A 106 17.48 1.62 5.80
N SER A 107 18.56 2.01 5.20
CA SER A 107 19.53 1.06 4.63
C SER A 107 20.96 1.51 4.91
N TYR A 108 21.80 0.55 5.16
CA TYR A 108 23.23 0.73 5.37
C TYR A 108 24.00 -0.35 4.62
N GLY A 109 25.12 0.02 4.03
CA GLY A 109 26.02 -0.91 3.36
C GLY A 109 27.48 -0.50 3.54
N SER A 110 28.32 -1.49 3.78
CA SER A 110 29.79 -1.33 3.82
C SER A 110 30.46 -2.39 2.98
N GLU A 111 31.50 -2.01 2.28
CA GLU A 111 32.39 -2.89 1.57
C GLU A 111 33.84 -2.56 1.94
N THR A 112 34.56 -3.57 2.38
CA THR A 112 35.97 -3.47 2.73
C THR A 112 36.76 -4.55 2.05
N SER A 113 38.05 -4.38 1.92
CA SER A 113 38.98 -5.36 1.34
C SER A 113 40.35 -5.34 2.02
N GLY A 114 41.22 -6.26 1.65
CA GLY A 114 42.55 -6.37 2.24
C GLY A 114 42.53 -6.96 3.65
N ASN A 115 41.54 -7.83 3.98
CA ASN A 115 41.57 -8.56 5.23
C ASN A 115 42.81 -9.44 5.31
N VAL A 116 43.40 -9.50 6.50
CA VAL A 116 44.65 -10.25 6.74
C VAL A 116 44.50 -11.77 6.65
N SER A 117 43.29 -12.27 6.60
CA SER A 117 43.01 -13.70 6.54
C SER A 117 41.85 -13.98 5.60
N SER A 118 41.97 -15.03 4.79
CA SER A 118 40.89 -15.56 3.94
C SER A 118 39.74 -16.22 4.74
N GLY A 119 39.98 -16.54 6.02
CA GLY A 119 38.98 -17.15 6.90
C GLY A 119 38.14 -16.15 7.72
N LEU A 120 38.48 -14.87 7.69
CA LEU A 120 37.80 -13.84 8.48
C LEU A 120 36.92 -12.93 7.59
N ALA A 121 35.62 -13.13 7.66
CA ALA A 121 34.63 -12.43 6.84
C ALA A 121 34.15 -11.09 7.44
N ASP A 122 34.74 -10.64 8.57
CA ASP A 122 34.32 -9.41 9.23
C ASP A 122 34.86 -8.18 8.47
N PRO A 123 34.03 -7.25 8.01
CA PRO A 123 34.45 -6.06 7.28
C PRO A 123 35.27 -5.08 8.14
N THR A 124 35.21 -5.16 9.47
CA THR A 124 35.94 -4.25 10.36
C THR A 124 37.44 -4.47 10.37
N ILE A 125 37.88 -5.65 9.92
CA ILE A 125 39.30 -6.02 9.85
C ILE A 125 39.94 -5.76 8.48
N GLY A 126 39.16 -5.26 7.52
CA GLY A 126 39.64 -4.85 6.20
C GLY A 126 40.55 -3.63 6.30
N SER A 127 41.73 -3.70 5.65
CA SER A 127 42.70 -2.59 5.63
C SER A 127 42.26 -1.42 4.74
N ALA A 128 41.31 -1.65 3.81
CA ALA A 128 40.85 -0.66 2.87
C ALA A 128 39.29 -0.60 2.86
N VAL A 129 38.75 0.56 3.18
CA VAL A 129 37.33 0.84 2.99
C VAL A 129 37.09 1.14 1.51
N ARG A 130 36.22 0.37 0.89
CA ARG A 130 35.88 0.48 -0.54
C ARG A 130 34.63 1.33 -0.78
N LYS A 131 33.59 1.06 0.01
CA LYS A 131 32.31 1.73 -0.13
C LYS A 131 31.60 1.77 1.22
N ILE A 132 31.01 2.92 1.52
CA ILE A 132 30.02 3.07 2.57
C ILE A 132 28.82 3.70 1.92
N SER A 133 27.65 3.20 2.21
CA SER A 133 26.38 3.74 1.72
C SER A 133 25.36 3.73 2.84
N SER A 134 24.56 4.79 2.91
CA SER A 134 23.37 4.86 3.76
C SER A 134 22.25 5.51 2.98
N GLY A 135 21.05 5.20 3.33
CA GLY A 135 19.87 5.81 2.72
C GLY A 135 18.67 5.66 3.63
N ASP A 136 17.94 6.75 3.77
CA ASP A 136 16.68 6.80 4.50
C ASP A 136 15.61 7.32 3.58
N SER A 137 14.45 6.70 3.63
CA SER A 137 13.28 7.16 2.90
C SER A 137 12.03 7.00 3.74
N LYS A 138 11.15 7.98 3.65
CA LYS A 138 9.86 7.98 4.29
C LYS A 138 8.80 8.37 3.27
N THR A 139 7.81 7.49 3.09
CA THR A 139 6.67 7.75 2.22
C THR A 139 5.37 7.66 3.01
N ARG A 140 4.40 8.47 2.65
CA ARG A 140 3.06 8.43 3.22
C ARG A 140 2.03 8.56 2.12
N ASN A 141 1.10 7.61 2.08
CA ASN A 141 -0.05 7.60 1.21
C ASN A 141 -1.31 7.73 2.05
N ILE A 142 -2.25 8.52 1.56
CA ILE A 142 -3.56 8.71 2.17
C ILE A 142 -4.61 8.42 1.09
N ASN A 143 -5.58 7.57 1.41
CA ASN A 143 -6.70 7.26 0.55
C ASN A 143 -7.99 7.42 1.34
N GLY A 144 -8.94 8.15 0.78
CA GLY A 144 -10.29 8.32 1.32
C GLY A 144 -11.31 7.89 0.28
N VAL A 145 -12.35 7.19 0.72
CA VAL A 145 -13.51 6.86 -0.14
C VAL A 145 -14.76 7.06 0.68
N ALA A 146 -15.69 7.84 0.16
CA ALA A 146 -17.05 7.93 0.67
C ALA A 146 -18.00 7.39 -0.40
N LEU A 147 -18.89 6.49 0.00
CA LEU A 147 -19.88 5.84 -0.85
C LEU A 147 -21.26 6.04 -0.23
N MET A 148 -22.25 6.35 -1.04
CA MET A 148 -23.64 6.42 -0.63
C MET A 148 -24.51 5.71 -1.67
N ASN A 149 -25.33 4.81 -1.21
CA ASN A 149 -26.41 4.22 -1.97
C ASN A 149 -27.73 4.56 -1.28
N TYR A 150 -28.61 5.20 -2.00
CA TYR A 150 -29.95 5.50 -1.54
C TYR A 150 -30.96 4.87 -2.49
N THR A 151 -31.87 4.09 -1.94
CA THR A 151 -32.93 3.42 -2.68
C THR A 151 -34.29 3.93 -2.19
N LEU A 152 -35.11 4.41 -3.11
CA LEU A 152 -36.47 4.87 -2.88
C LEU A 152 -37.47 3.94 -3.55
N LEU A 153 -38.45 3.45 -2.80
CA LEU A 153 -39.52 2.58 -3.26
C LEU A 153 -39.02 1.28 -3.94
N ASN A 154 -37.80 0.86 -3.65
CA ASN A 154 -37.11 -0.23 -4.33
C ASN A 154 -36.93 -0.05 -5.87
N ARG A 155 -37.26 1.13 -6.40
CA ARG A 155 -37.27 1.41 -7.86
C ARG A 155 -36.24 2.46 -8.27
N TYR A 156 -36.05 3.50 -7.46
CA TYR A 156 -35.16 4.61 -7.77
C TYR A 156 -33.90 4.46 -6.93
N ILE A 157 -32.75 4.35 -7.57
CA ILE A 157 -31.48 4.17 -6.88
C ILE A 157 -30.55 5.32 -7.24
N ILE A 158 -30.01 5.97 -6.22
CA ILE A 158 -28.98 7.00 -6.34
C ILE A 158 -27.71 6.47 -5.72
N ASN A 159 -26.64 6.42 -6.50
CA ASN A 159 -25.30 6.09 -6.06
C ASN A 159 -24.44 7.36 -6.13
N ALA A 160 -23.76 7.69 -5.07
CA ALA A 160 -22.78 8.75 -5.07
C ALA A 160 -21.48 8.21 -4.48
N SER A 161 -20.36 8.59 -5.06
CA SER A 161 -19.05 8.29 -4.48
C SER A 161 -18.10 9.46 -4.62
N LEU A 162 -17.22 9.58 -3.63
CA LEU A 162 -16.11 10.51 -3.62
C LEU A 162 -14.85 9.75 -3.23
N GLY A 163 -13.94 9.63 -4.18
CA GLY A 163 -12.59 9.14 -3.96
C GLY A 163 -11.64 10.31 -3.68
N MET A 164 -10.70 10.12 -2.78
CA MET A 164 -9.61 11.03 -2.50
C MET A 164 -8.32 10.23 -2.39
N GLU A 165 -7.27 10.69 -3.05
CA GLU A 165 -5.94 10.08 -2.98
C GLU A 165 -4.86 11.15 -2.78
N SER A 166 -3.87 10.84 -1.95
CA SER A 166 -2.71 11.69 -1.74
C SER A 166 -1.46 10.84 -1.55
N ASN A 167 -0.37 11.27 -2.19
CA ASN A 167 0.93 10.60 -2.08
C ASN A 167 2.02 11.64 -1.78
N SER A 168 2.83 11.39 -0.74
CA SER A 168 3.91 12.29 -0.31
C SER A 168 5.07 12.39 -1.31
N THR A 169 5.17 11.49 -2.28
CA THR A 169 6.21 11.51 -3.32
C THR A 169 5.87 12.45 -4.47
N MET A 170 4.61 12.89 -4.57
CA MET A 170 4.17 13.85 -5.58
C MET A 170 4.50 15.29 -5.20
N GLY A 171 4.63 16.17 -6.20
CA GLY A 171 4.86 17.61 -6.01
C GLY A 171 3.80 18.26 -5.12
N LYS A 172 4.14 19.37 -4.45
CA LYS A 172 3.25 20.03 -3.48
C LYS A 172 1.89 20.45 -4.06
N SER A 173 1.83 20.83 -5.32
CA SER A 173 0.61 21.25 -6.04
C SER A 173 -0.30 20.08 -6.47
N GLU A 174 0.25 18.87 -6.56
CA GLU A 174 -0.43 17.73 -7.17
C GLU A 174 -0.64 16.57 -6.20
N ARG A 175 -0.50 16.84 -4.90
CA ARG A 175 -0.56 15.80 -3.87
C ARG A 175 -1.93 15.21 -3.65
N PHE A 176 -3.00 15.90 -4.06
CA PHE A 176 -4.38 15.49 -3.81
C PHE A 176 -5.15 15.36 -5.10
N GLY A 177 -5.67 14.16 -5.34
CA GLY A 177 -6.67 13.90 -6.37
C GLY A 177 -8.04 13.66 -5.76
N MET A 178 -9.10 14.17 -6.38
CA MET A 178 -10.49 13.90 -6.02
C MET A 178 -11.26 13.35 -7.22
N PHE A 179 -12.08 12.34 -6.97
CA PHE A 179 -12.78 11.59 -8.00
C PHE A 179 -14.26 11.42 -7.61
N PRO A 180 -15.09 12.45 -7.82
CA PRO A 180 -16.54 12.33 -7.59
C PRO A 180 -17.20 11.53 -8.69
N THR A 181 -18.18 10.70 -8.31
CA THR A 181 -18.99 9.90 -9.21
C THR A 181 -20.43 9.94 -8.74
N VAL A 182 -21.36 10.09 -9.68
CA VAL A 182 -22.79 10.00 -9.43
C VAL A 182 -23.41 9.04 -10.43
N GLY A 183 -24.27 8.15 -9.95
CA GLY A 183 -25.04 7.22 -10.76
C GLY A 183 -26.49 7.21 -10.34
N LEU A 184 -27.37 7.09 -11.31
CA LEU A 184 -28.80 6.93 -11.13
C LEU A 184 -29.22 5.61 -11.76
N ALA A 185 -30.12 4.88 -11.11
CA ALA A 185 -30.75 3.71 -11.70
C ALA A 185 -32.25 3.72 -11.40
N TRP A 186 -33.01 3.28 -12.38
CA TRP A 186 -34.45 3.21 -12.31
C TRP A 186 -34.93 1.83 -12.78
N HIS A 187 -35.59 1.11 -11.89
CA HIS A 187 -36.26 -0.15 -12.19
C HIS A 187 -37.63 0.14 -12.81
N LEU A 188 -37.65 0.16 -14.13
CA LEU A 188 -38.86 0.45 -14.90
C LEU A 188 -39.86 -0.68 -14.83
N ALA A 189 -39.44 -1.93 -14.77
CA ALA A 189 -40.32 -3.09 -14.70
C ALA A 189 -41.26 -3.04 -13.48
N ASP A 190 -40.81 -2.40 -12.38
CA ASP A 190 -41.59 -2.30 -11.15
C ASP A 190 -42.61 -1.15 -11.16
N GLU A 191 -42.74 -0.41 -12.27
CA GLU A 191 -43.66 0.69 -12.40
C GLU A 191 -45.04 0.21 -12.85
N LYS A 192 -46.09 0.80 -12.28
CA LYS A 192 -47.49 0.44 -12.56
C LYS A 192 -47.86 0.49 -14.04
N PHE A 193 -47.25 1.38 -14.82
CA PHE A 193 -47.48 1.47 -16.26
C PHE A 193 -46.85 0.32 -17.06
N MET A 194 -46.00 -0.48 -16.42
CA MET A 194 -45.30 -1.65 -17.01
C MET A 194 -45.96 -2.98 -16.61
N ASP A 195 -47.06 -2.97 -15.84
CA ASP A 195 -47.73 -4.20 -15.39
C ASP A 195 -48.14 -5.12 -16.56
N PHE A 196 -48.33 -4.58 -17.76
CA PHE A 196 -48.60 -5.35 -18.96
C PHE A 196 -47.45 -6.25 -19.43
N SER A 197 -46.22 -6.00 -18.92
CA SER A 197 -45.01 -6.73 -19.33
C SER A 197 -44.60 -7.82 -18.33
N ASN A 198 -45.28 -7.96 -17.21
CA ASN A 198 -44.93 -8.88 -16.13
C ASN A 198 -44.91 -10.36 -16.55
N ASP A 199 -45.63 -10.72 -17.63
CA ASP A 199 -45.71 -12.10 -18.10
C ASP A 199 -44.50 -12.55 -18.91
N TRP A 200 -43.69 -11.60 -19.41
CA TRP A 200 -42.56 -11.91 -20.32
C TRP A 200 -41.26 -11.15 -20.01
N MET A 201 -41.27 -10.18 -19.08
CA MET A 201 -40.12 -9.37 -18.73
C MET A 201 -39.96 -9.27 -17.21
N ASP A 202 -38.94 -9.94 -16.68
CA ASP A 202 -38.65 -9.97 -15.24
C ASP A 202 -37.90 -8.73 -14.77
N GLU A 203 -37.04 -8.13 -15.61
CA GLU A 203 -36.25 -6.95 -15.23
C GLU A 203 -36.08 -5.98 -16.40
N PHE A 204 -36.41 -4.72 -16.16
CA PHE A 204 -36.06 -3.60 -17.03
C PHE A 204 -35.52 -2.44 -16.21
N LYS A 205 -34.23 -2.19 -16.33
CA LYS A 205 -33.51 -1.20 -15.52
C LYS A 205 -32.72 -0.24 -16.42
N LEU A 206 -32.97 1.04 -16.26
CA LEU A 206 -32.17 2.11 -16.85
C LEU A 206 -31.10 2.56 -15.85
N ARG A 207 -29.90 2.80 -16.37
CA ARG A 207 -28.76 3.30 -15.58
C ARG A 207 -28.09 4.46 -16.29
N PHE A 208 -27.80 5.51 -15.52
CA PHE A 208 -27.02 6.67 -15.95
C PHE A 208 -25.90 6.87 -14.96
N SER A 209 -24.69 7.14 -15.44
CA SER A 209 -23.56 7.45 -14.56
C SER A 209 -22.70 8.54 -15.16
N SER A 210 -22.19 9.40 -14.28
CA SER A 210 -21.23 10.45 -14.61
C SER A 210 -20.04 10.33 -13.67
N VAL A 211 -18.85 10.38 -14.23
CA VAL A 211 -17.58 10.32 -13.50
C VAL A 211 -16.78 11.55 -13.88
N SER A 212 -16.30 12.28 -12.90
CA SER A 212 -15.38 13.39 -13.08
C SER A 212 -14.00 12.98 -12.58
N TYR A 213 -12.97 13.28 -13.36
CA TYR A 213 -11.57 13.09 -12.98
C TYR A 213 -10.89 14.44 -12.92
N THR A 214 -10.26 14.78 -11.79
CA THR A 214 -9.26 15.81 -11.79
C THR A 214 -7.97 15.18 -12.28
N HIS A 215 -7.54 15.51 -13.49
CA HIS A 215 -6.29 15.01 -14.07
C HIS A 215 -5.10 15.52 -13.26
N LEU A 216 -4.34 14.59 -12.67
CA LEU A 216 -2.97 14.84 -12.29
C LEU A 216 -2.14 14.84 -13.59
N THR A 217 -1.86 16.01 -14.14
CA THR A 217 -0.90 16.13 -15.24
C THR A 217 0.48 15.86 -14.69
N LEU A 218 1.12 14.79 -15.13
CA LEU A 218 2.56 14.61 -14.90
C LEU A 218 3.30 15.76 -15.56
N PRO A 219 4.26 16.41 -14.89
CA PRO A 219 5.09 17.41 -15.54
C PRO A 219 5.86 16.74 -16.68
N THR A 220 5.56 17.11 -17.91
CA THR A 220 6.39 16.77 -19.06
C THR A 220 7.68 17.57 -18.89
N ASN A 221 8.79 16.88 -18.59
CA ASN A 221 10.11 17.46 -18.69
C ASN A 221 10.36 17.83 -20.16
N SER A 222 10.30 19.10 -20.45
CA SER A 222 10.89 19.73 -21.64
C SER A 222 12.28 20.24 -21.31
#